data_cd9a1b0417182d205af055745e50598d
#
_entry.id   cd9a1b0417182d205af055745e50598d
#
_cell.length_a   1.000
_cell.length_b   1.000
_cell.length_c   1.000
_cell.angle_alpha   90.00
_cell.angle_beta   90.00
_cell.angle_gamma   90.00
#
_symmetry.space_group_name_H-M   'P 1'
#
loop_
_entity.id
_entity.type
_entity.pdbx_description
1 polymer ?
#
loop_
_entity_poly.entity_id
_entity_poly.type
_entity_poly.pdbx_seq_one_letter_code
_entity_poly.pdbx_strand_id
1 'polypeptide(L)'
;MWFFRQEIRYAERSKDWPALRKKHLSKQPYCQACGSYIKPEVHHIVPVHLDPTLELDPENLITLCDKYCHFIVGHLMNYKSWNKNVIEDAEVYYNKIKHRP
;
A
#
# COMPACT_ATOMS: atom_id res chain seq x y z
N MET A 1 -9.30 -21.34 1.18
CA MET A 1 -8.11 -21.28 1.58
C MET A 1 -7.34 -20.15 1.18
N TRP A 2 -6.79 -19.56 2.17
CA TRP A 2 -6.05 -18.37 1.93
C TRP A 2 -4.74 -18.66 1.20
N PHE A 3 -4.20 -19.83 1.33
CA PHE A 3 -2.97 -20.14 0.69
C PHE A 3 -3.13 -20.17 -0.84
N PHE A 4 -4.28 -20.62 -1.30
CA PHE A 4 -4.60 -20.58 -2.70
C PHE A 4 -4.60 -19.14 -3.22
N ARG A 5 -5.18 -18.24 -2.46
CA ARG A 5 -5.24 -16.83 -2.84
C ARG A 5 -3.84 -16.24 -2.95
N GLN A 6 -2.94 -16.62 -2.06
CA GLN A 6 -1.58 -16.12 -2.12
C GLN A 6 -0.85 -16.58 -3.35
N GLU A 7 -1.07 -17.82 -3.74
CA GLU A 7 -0.42 -18.34 -4.94
C GLU A 7 -0.84 -17.58 -6.17
N ILE A 8 -2.12 -17.31 -6.28
CA ILE A 8 -2.61 -16.54 -7.42
C ILE A 8 -1.97 -15.18 -7.44
N ARG A 9 -1.92 -14.53 -6.31
CA ARG A 9 -1.40 -13.18 -6.22
C ARG A 9 0.04 -13.10 -6.67
N TYR A 10 0.87 -14.02 -6.21
CA TYR A 10 2.28 -13.99 -6.55
C TYR A 10 2.50 -14.37 -8.01
N ALA A 11 1.74 -15.32 -8.51
CA ALA A 11 1.91 -15.77 -9.86
C ALA A 11 1.61 -14.69 -10.88
N GLU A 12 0.78 -13.72 -10.52
CA GLU A 12 0.36 -12.69 -11.45
C GLU A 12 1.16 -11.40 -11.37
N ARG A 13 2.17 -11.34 -10.50
CA ARG A 13 2.95 -10.13 -10.37
C ARG A 13 3.88 -9.98 -11.57
N SER A 14 3.88 -8.79 -12.19
CA SER A 14 4.73 -8.51 -13.33
C SER A 14 6.21 -8.57 -12.96
N LYS A 15 7.04 -8.97 -13.93
CA LYS A 15 8.50 -8.96 -13.74
C LYS A 15 9.03 -7.54 -13.56
N ASP A 16 8.28 -6.55 -13.97
CA ASP A 16 8.69 -5.14 -13.85
C ASP A 16 8.32 -4.52 -12.51
N TRP A 17 7.56 -5.27 -11.69
CA TRP A 17 7.11 -4.77 -10.41
C TRP A 17 8.25 -4.44 -9.44
N PRO A 18 9.28 -5.29 -9.28
CA PRO A 18 10.34 -4.97 -8.32
C PRO A 18 11.04 -3.65 -8.59
N ALA A 19 11.26 -3.32 -9.86
CA ALA A 19 11.92 -2.06 -10.22
C ALA A 19 11.02 -0.87 -9.92
N LEU A 20 9.73 -0.99 -10.23
CA LEU A 20 8.79 0.09 -9.95
C LEU A 20 8.62 0.30 -8.46
N ARG A 21 8.55 -0.79 -7.70
CA ARG A 21 8.45 -0.73 -6.24
C ARG A 21 9.64 0.03 -5.65
N LYS A 22 10.83 -0.33 -6.11
CA LYS A 22 12.04 0.33 -5.63
C LYS A 22 12.03 1.81 -5.96
N LYS A 23 11.60 2.15 -7.17
CA LYS A 23 11.53 3.55 -7.58
C LYS A 23 10.54 4.32 -6.74
N HIS A 24 9.38 3.73 -6.44
CA HIS A 24 8.39 4.39 -5.61
C HIS A 24 8.95 4.64 -4.21
N LEU A 25 9.61 3.64 -3.62
CA LEU A 25 10.18 3.80 -2.27
C LEU A 25 11.29 4.83 -2.24
N SER A 26 11.99 5.07 -3.35
CA SER A 26 13.01 6.12 -3.38
C SER A 26 12.38 7.50 -3.35
N LYS A 27 11.15 7.64 -3.84
CA LYS A 27 10.43 8.92 -3.84
C LYS A 27 9.58 9.10 -2.59
N GLN A 28 9.07 8.01 -2.05
CA GLN A 28 8.18 8.05 -0.91
C GLN A 28 8.62 6.99 0.10
N PRO A 29 9.72 7.26 0.84
CA PRO A 29 10.37 6.22 1.64
C PRO A 29 9.76 5.96 3.00
N TYR A 30 8.76 6.73 3.41
CA TYR A 30 8.17 6.55 4.74
C TYR A 30 6.65 6.39 4.62
N CYS A 31 6.08 5.83 5.66
CA CYS A 31 4.63 5.61 5.74
C CYS A 31 3.88 6.93 5.65
N GLN A 32 2.95 7.02 4.73
CA GLN A 32 2.18 8.25 4.52
C GLN A 32 1.14 8.47 5.61
N ALA A 33 0.85 7.45 6.41
CA ALA A 33 -0.12 7.58 7.50
C ALA A 33 0.55 7.90 8.82
N CYS A 34 1.62 7.19 9.21
CA CYS A 34 2.24 7.41 10.51
C CYS A 34 3.63 8.02 10.45
N GLY A 35 4.20 8.15 9.27
CA GLY A 35 5.52 8.76 9.11
C GLY A 35 6.70 7.86 9.41
N SER A 36 6.47 6.58 9.72
CA SER A 36 7.55 5.67 10.07
C SER A 36 8.37 5.27 8.85
N TYR A 37 9.69 5.16 9.03
CA TYR A 37 10.59 4.64 8.00
C TYR A 37 10.83 3.14 8.16
N ILE A 38 10.19 2.52 9.16
CA ILE A 38 10.42 1.11 9.46
C ILE A 38 9.47 0.26 8.66
N LYS A 39 10.03 -0.71 7.90
CA LYS A 39 9.27 -1.66 7.09
C LYS A 39 8.23 -1.00 6.19
N PRO A 40 8.65 -0.08 5.32
CA PRO A 40 7.72 0.52 4.39
C PRO A 40 7.30 -0.51 3.33
N GLU A 41 6.03 -0.53 3.00
CA GLU A 41 5.47 -1.39 1.96
C GLU A 41 4.81 -0.52 0.91
N VAL A 42 4.85 -0.95 -0.33
CA VAL A 42 4.15 -0.26 -1.39
C VAL A 42 2.79 -0.93 -1.58
N HIS A 43 1.75 -0.16 -1.33
CA HIS A 43 0.38 -0.63 -1.39
C HIS A 43 -0.26 -0.15 -2.70
N HIS A 44 -0.92 -1.07 -3.42
CA HIS A 44 -1.70 -0.69 -4.60
C HIS A 44 -3.02 -0.10 -4.11
N ILE A 45 -3.32 1.11 -4.56
CA ILE A 45 -4.57 1.77 -4.16
C ILE A 45 -5.77 0.97 -4.68
N VAL A 46 -5.76 0.63 -5.96
CA VAL A 46 -6.69 -0.34 -6.52
C VAL A 46 -5.96 -1.67 -6.59
N PRO A 47 -6.46 -2.71 -5.93
CA PRO A 47 -5.76 -4.01 -5.93
C PRO A 47 -5.56 -4.57 -7.33
N VAL A 48 -4.43 -5.23 -7.53
CA VAL A 48 -4.08 -5.80 -8.82
C VAL A 48 -5.11 -6.82 -9.29
N HIS A 49 -5.67 -7.59 -8.37
CA HIS A 49 -6.64 -8.60 -8.77
C HIS A 49 -7.97 -8.00 -9.24
N LEU A 50 -8.24 -6.76 -8.89
CA LEU A 50 -9.43 -6.08 -9.36
C LEU A 50 -9.20 -5.38 -10.70
N ASP A 51 -7.99 -4.83 -10.88
CA ASP A 51 -7.64 -4.15 -12.13
C ASP A 51 -6.15 -4.33 -12.41
N PRO A 52 -5.78 -5.41 -13.10
CA PRO A 52 -4.37 -5.67 -13.38
C PRO A 52 -3.68 -4.59 -14.23
N THR A 53 -4.45 -3.78 -14.97
CA THR A 53 -3.85 -2.72 -15.79
C THR A 53 -3.22 -1.63 -14.94
N LEU A 54 -3.56 -1.56 -13.66
CA LEU A 54 -3.03 -0.54 -12.76
C LEU A 54 -1.86 -1.03 -11.93
N GLU A 55 -1.40 -2.26 -12.17
CA GLU A 55 -0.29 -2.82 -11.38
C GLU A 55 0.97 -1.95 -11.47
N LEU A 56 1.28 -1.49 -12.67
CA LEU A 56 2.50 -0.74 -12.90
C LEU A 56 2.27 0.77 -13.05
N ASP A 57 1.09 1.24 -12.67
CA ASP A 57 0.77 2.66 -12.70
C ASP A 57 1.36 3.33 -11.46
N PRO A 58 2.34 4.24 -11.62
CA PRO A 58 2.94 4.90 -10.46
C PRO A 58 1.94 5.69 -9.62
N GLU A 59 0.81 6.10 -10.21
CA GLU A 59 -0.20 6.87 -9.49
C GLU A 59 -1.11 5.98 -8.66
N ASN A 60 -1.02 4.68 -8.83
CA ASN A 60 -1.84 3.73 -8.08
C ASN A 60 -1.10 3.17 -6.87
N LEU A 61 -0.08 3.88 -6.39
CA LEU A 61 0.78 3.38 -5.33
C LEU A 61 0.84 4.35 -4.16
N ILE A 62 0.96 3.81 -2.96
CA ILE A 62 1.17 4.61 -1.75
C ILE A 62 2.02 3.78 -0.78
N THR A 63 2.93 4.43 -0.08
CA THR A 63 3.77 3.76 0.92
C THR A 63 3.06 3.75 2.27
N LEU A 64 2.93 2.58 2.84
CA LEU A 64 2.38 2.40 4.18
C LEU A 64 3.27 1.42 4.93
N CYS A 65 3.39 1.58 6.25
CA CYS A 65 4.26 0.67 7.00
C CYS A 65 3.59 -0.70 7.11
N ASP A 66 4.40 -1.75 7.00
CA ASP A 66 3.91 -3.12 7.06
C ASP A 66 3.38 -3.47 8.44
N LYS A 67 3.89 -2.78 9.46
CA LYS A 67 3.57 -3.12 10.83
C LYS A 67 2.09 -2.89 11.16
N TYR A 68 1.54 -1.74 10.75
CA TYR A 68 0.16 -1.41 11.10
C TYR A 68 -0.61 -0.81 9.94
N CYS A 69 -0.06 0.22 9.31
CA CYS A 69 -0.87 1.08 8.46
C CYS A 69 -1.30 0.43 7.16
N HIS A 70 -0.48 -0.48 6.62
CA HIS A 70 -0.88 -1.20 5.43
C HIS A 70 -2.17 -1.99 5.70
N PHE A 71 -2.24 -2.65 6.84
CA PHE A 71 -3.41 -3.43 7.20
C PHE A 71 -4.57 -2.53 7.62
N ILE A 72 -4.31 -1.54 8.48
CA ILE A 72 -5.39 -0.73 9.06
C ILE A 72 -5.93 0.27 8.07
N VAL A 73 -5.05 1.09 7.48
CA VAL A 73 -5.48 2.17 6.59
C VAL A 73 -5.66 1.66 5.17
N GLY A 74 -4.75 0.80 4.71
CA GLY A 74 -4.81 0.29 3.36
C GLY A 74 -5.93 -0.71 3.14
N HIS A 75 -6.11 -1.64 4.07
CA HIS A 75 -7.06 -2.73 3.93
C HIS A 75 -8.22 -2.69 4.92
N LEU A 76 -8.31 -1.63 5.73
CA LEU A 76 -9.42 -1.46 6.69
C LEU A 76 -9.55 -2.67 7.62
N MET A 77 -8.41 -3.21 8.05
CA MET A 77 -8.29 -4.33 8.98
C MET A 77 -8.84 -5.66 8.42
N ASN A 78 -8.97 -5.74 7.10
CA ASN A 78 -9.40 -6.97 6.45
C ASN A 78 -8.73 -7.04 5.08
N TYR A 79 -7.80 -8.00 4.90
CA TYR A 79 -7.05 -8.09 3.65
C TYR A 79 -7.92 -8.39 2.43
N LYS A 80 -9.19 -8.74 2.62
CA LYS A 80 -10.13 -8.89 1.51
C LYS A 80 -10.75 -7.57 1.11
N SER A 81 -10.58 -6.54 1.95
CA SER A 81 -11.09 -5.21 1.68
C SER A 81 -9.97 -4.30 1.21
N TRP A 82 -10.34 -3.19 0.63
CA TRP A 82 -9.38 -2.16 0.26
C TRP A 82 -10.02 -0.80 0.41
N ASN A 83 -9.20 0.19 0.71
CA ASN A 83 -9.68 1.52 1.04
C ASN A 83 -9.58 2.41 -0.21
N LYS A 84 -10.70 2.75 -0.80
CA LYS A 84 -10.74 3.62 -1.97
C LYS A 84 -10.20 5.01 -1.68
N ASN A 85 -10.27 5.42 -0.41
CA ASN A 85 -9.87 6.75 0.00
C ASN A 85 -8.58 6.73 0.81
N VAL A 86 -7.68 5.77 0.49
CA VAL A 86 -6.49 5.55 1.30
C VAL A 86 -5.58 6.77 1.35
N ILE A 87 -5.49 7.53 0.26
CA ILE A 87 -4.62 8.71 0.23
C ILE A 87 -5.15 9.76 1.22
N GLU A 88 -6.44 10.07 1.13
CA GLU A 88 -7.05 11.06 2.02
C GLU A 88 -7.01 10.62 3.47
N ASP A 89 -7.31 9.34 3.72
CA ASP A 89 -7.32 8.83 5.08
C ASP A 89 -5.92 8.81 5.68
N ALA A 90 -4.91 8.47 4.90
CA ALA A 90 -3.53 8.52 5.36
C ALA A 90 -3.13 9.95 5.73
N GLU A 91 -3.51 10.91 4.90
CA GLU A 91 -3.20 12.30 5.14
C GLU A 91 -3.86 12.82 6.41
N VAL A 92 -5.12 12.49 6.62
CA VAL A 92 -5.84 12.89 7.83
C VAL A 92 -5.17 12.29 9.07
N TYR A 93 -4.81 11.02 9.01
CA TYR A 93 -4.18 10.35 10.14
C TYR A 93 -2.81 10.97 10.44
N TYR A 94 -2.02 11.20 9.39
CA TYR A 94 -0.71 11.81 9.54
C TYR A 94 -0.82 13.18 10.20
N ASN A 95 -1.77 13.99 9.77
CA ASN A 95 -1.94 15.32 10.32
C ASN A 95 -2.38 15.28 11.78
N LYS A 96 -3.21 14.31 12.15
CA LYS A 96 -3.59 14.16 13.55
C LYS A 96 -2.42 13.80 14.43
N ILE A 97 -1.54 12.93 13.94
CA ILE A 97 -0.34 12.56 14.70
C ILE A 97 0.62 13.73 14.79
N LYS A 98 0.85 14.40 13.67
CA LYS A 98 1.81 15.49 13.59
C LYS A 98 1.44 16.66 14.48
N HIS A 99 0.15 16.93 14.62
CA HIS A 99 -0.32 18.09 15.37
C HIS A 99 -0.83 17.75 16.77
N ARG A 100 -0.45 16.58 17.30
CA ARG A 100 -0.82 16.25 18.65
C ARG A 100 -0.18 17.18 19.63
N PRO A 101 -0.90 17.55 20.69
CA PRO A 101 -0.33 18.39 21.75
C PRO A 101 0.79 17.68 22.49
#